data_90719ca80efbd828f4c901b1b7b68e85
#
_entry.id   90719ca80efbd828f4c901b1b7b68e85
#
_cell.length_a   1.000
_cell.length_b   1.000
_cell.length_c   1.000
_cell.angle_alpha   90.00
_cell.angle_beta   90.00
_cell.angle_gamma   90.00
#
_symmetry.space_group_name_H-M   'P 1'
#
loop_
_entity.id
_entity.type
_entity.pdbx_description
1 polymer ?
#
loop_
_entity_poly.entity_id
_entity_poly.type
_entity_poly.pdbx_seq_one_letter_code
_entity_poly.pdbx_strand_id
1 'polypeptide(L)'
;MKKIIIFVVLVLGAVYFFSNKYFYKPPVLRIGSECDYIPNSWEENFQSDSNIPVTNHKDYYAEGYDIQIANLVAKELGMTPSVVKLKWEDLIEALLRREIDVIFSSMLDTEERKRLIDFSIPYELKKTEYAVMVRKDGKFADIKKLEDLYQARILSQKGTYFEDAIEQIPGAVKATPVITVSDMIEELDNGKVDGIVIDVDTGTTYEKMDDDLKLITFPEGEGFIVGFSGVCAGVRKNDRRLLERIDTAISKITPRMRQRVMDQVISKVWHNNPNP
;
A
#
# COMPACT_ATOMS: atom_id res chain seq x y z
N MET A 1 41.17 -48.27 -7.77
CA MET A 1 39.71 -48.18 -7.52
C MET A 1 39.32 -47.00 -6.58
N LYS A 2 39.88 -46.85 -5.35
CA LYS A 2 39.52 -45.76 -4.43
C LYS A 2 39.70 -44.36 -5.01
N LYS A 3 40.77 -44.06 -5.75
CA LYS A 3 41.01 -42.73 -6.36
C LYS A 3 40.00 -42.38 -7.47
N ILE A 4 39.53 -43.36 -8.24
CA ILE A 4 38.54 -43.19 -9.30
C ILE A 4 37.15 -42.89 -8.66
N ILE A 5 36.80 -43.59 -7.58
CA ILE A 5 35.54 -43.35 -6.86
C ILE A 5 35.51 -41.93 -6.28
N ILE A 6 36.62 -41.47 -5.67
CA ILE A 6 36.70 -40.09 -5.10
C ILE A 6 36.54 -39.05 -6.22
N PHE A 7 37.20 -39.27 -7.39
CA PHE A 7 37.07 -38.33 -8.52
C PHE A 7 35.63 -38.28 -9.06
N VAL A 8 34.99 -39.44 -9.22
CA VAL A 8 33.57 -39.50 -9.66
C VAL A 8 32.65 -38.79 -8.70
N VAL A 9 32.80 -38.94 -7.37
CA VAL A 9 32.02 -38.27 -6.35
C VAL A 9 32.21 -36.75 -6.39
N LEU A 10 33.46 -36.29 -6.59
CA LEU A 10 33.76 -34.86 -6.72
C LEU A 10 33.15 -34.26 -8.00
N VAL A 11 33.22 -34.97 -9.13
CA VAL A 11 32.61 -34.52 -10.38
C VAL A 11 31.08 -34.49 -10.27
N LEU A 12 30.44 -35.51 -9.71
CA LEU A 12 29.02 -35.54 -9.51
C LEU A 12 28.58 -34.45 -8.52
N GLY A 13 29.36 -34.23 -7.46
CA GLY A 13 29.11 -33.11 -6.50
C GLY A 13 29.21 -31.73 -7.17
N ALA A 14 30.23 -31.54 -8.02
CA ALA A 14 30.41 -30.31 -8.79
C ALA A 14 29.26 -30.12 -9.80
N VAL A 15 28.90 -31.16 -10.56
CA VAL A 15 27.76 -31.12 -11.52
C VAL A 15 26.44 -30.82 -10.77
N TYR A 16 26.21 -31.47 -9.63
CA TYR A 16 25.03 -31.20 -8.80
C TYR A 16 25.00 -29.75 -8.29
N PHE A 17 26.14 -29.27 -7.78
CA PHE A 17 26.28 -27.88 -7.28
C PHE A 17 26.07 -26.86 -8.39
N PHE A 18 26.72 -27.06 -9.56
CA PHE A 18 26.53 -26.17 -10.71
C PHE A 18 25.12 -26.25 -11.30
N SER A 19 24.54 -27.45 -11.44
CA SER A 19 23.17 -27.59 -11.95
C SER A 19 22.17 -26.91 -10.99
N ASN A 20 22.32 -27.11 -9.68
CA ASN A 20 21.44 -26.48 -8.70
C ASN A 20 21.58 -24.94 -8.72
N LYS A 21 22.79 -24.40 -8.92
CA LYS A 21 23.02 -22.95 -9.02
C LYS A 21 22.44 -22.35 -10.31
N TYR A 22 22.45 -23.10 -11.43
CA TYR A 22 21.97 -22.60 -12.74
C TYR A 22 20.48 -22.86 -13.00
N PHE A 23 19.87 -23.83 -12.31
CA PHE A 23 18.45 -24.19 -12.53
C PHE A 23 17.52 -23.85 -11.37
N TYR A 24 18.04 -23.37 -10.23
CA TYR A 24 17.20 -22.93 -9.13
C TYR A 24 16.54 -21.58 -9.48
N LYS A 25 15.23 -21.62 -9.76
CA LYS A 25 14.41 -20.43 -9.81
C LYS A 25 13.79 -20.23 -8.41
N PRO A 26 14.02 -19.08 -7.76
CA PRO A 26 13.35 -18.79 -6.49
C PRO A 26 11.83 -18.88 -6.66
N PRO A 27 11.12 -19.34 -5.65
CA PRO A 27 9.66 -19.30 -5.67
C PRO A 27 9.18 -17.85 -5.81
N VAL A 28 8.03 -17.66 -6.43
CA VAL A 28 7.43 -16.33 -6.62
C VAL A 28 6.58 -16.00 -5.39
N LEU A 29 6.69 -14.77 -4.90
CA LEU A 29 5.77 -14.18 -3.92
C LEU A 29 4.80 -13.28 -4.69
N ARG A 30 3.54 -13.70 -4.80
CA ARG A 30 2.48 -12.93 -5.46
C ARG A 30 1.89 -11.94 -4.46
N ILE A 31 2.11 -10.67 -4.71
CA ILE A 31 1.74 -9.54 -3.84
C ILE A 31 0.50 -8.89 -4.44
N GLY A 32 -0.61 -8.86 -3.69
CA GLY A 32 -1.78 -8.08 -4.05
C GLY A 32 -1.62 -6.63 -3.61
N SER A 33 -1.83 -5.70 -4.52
CA SER A 33 -1.84 -4.27 -4.26
C SER A 33 -2.83 -3.56 -5.18
N GLU A 34 -3.35 -2.43 -4.72
CA GLU A 34 -4.27 -1.60 -5.49
C GLU A 34 -3.54 -0.84 -6.61
N CYS A 35 -2.30 -0.41 -6.35
CA CYS A 35 -1.47 0.37 -7.29
C CYS A 35 -2.16 1.65 -7.80
N ASP A 36 -2.93 2.32 -6.92
CA ASP A 36 -3.59 3.60 -7.18
C ASP A 36 -3.68 4.45 -5.89
N TYR A 37 -2.63 4.42 -5.07
CA TYR A 37 -2.59 5.07 -3.77
C TYR A 37 -1.21 5.69 -3.50
N ILE A 38 -0.93 6.86 -4.12
CA ILE A 38 0.33 7.59 -3.97
C ILE A 38 0.41 8.23 -2.57
N PRO A 39 1.53 8.13 -1.83
CA PRO A 39 2.84 7.58 -2.23
C PRO A 39 3.02 6.09 -1.87
N ASN A 40 1.99 5.38 -1.46
CA ASN A 40 2.10 4.03 -0.92
C ASN A 40 2.19 2.96 -2.03
N SER A 41 1.37 3.06 -3.07
CA SER A 41 1.46 2.18 -4.24
C SER A 41 0.87 2.83 -5.49
N TRP A 42 1.59 2.78 -6.62
CA TRP A 42 1.11 3.24 -7.93
C TRP A 42 1.76 2.45 -9.07
N GLU A 43 1.29 2.64 -10.30
CA GLU A 43 1.87 2.02 -11.49
C GLU A 43 2.76 2.98 -12.27
N GLU A 44 3.84 2.43 -12.83
CA GLU A 44 4.74 3.09 -13.78
C GLU A 44 4.87 2.25 -15.04
N ASN A 45 5.07 2.88 -16.21
CA ASN A 45 5.26 2.21 -17.49
C ASN A 45 6.74 2.02 -17.87
N PHE A 46 7.65 2.14 -16.90
CA PHE A 46 9.09 1.92 -17.07
C PHE A 46 9.64 1.12 -15.90
N GLN A 47 10.68 0.32 -16.17
CA GLN A 47 11.36 -0.47 -15.15
C GLN A 47 12.40 0.37 -14.41
N SER A 48 12.47 0.20 -13.10
CA SER A 48 13.49 0.76 -12.22
C SER A 48 14.07 -0.31 -11.28
N ASP A 49 15.10 0.05 -10.51
CA ASP A 49 15.73 -0.89 -9.55
C ASP A 49 14.85 -1.20 -8.34
N SER A 50 13.80 -0.43 -8.10
CA SER A 50 12.95 -0.52 -6.92
C SER A 50 11.55 -1.04 -7.20
N ASN A 51 11.01 -0.83 -8.42
CA ASN A 51 9.67 -1.26 -8.76
C ASN A 51 9.59 -2.77 -9.07
N ILE A 52 8.40 -3.32 -9.01
CA ILE A 52 8.11 -4.74 -9.21
C ILE A 52 7.18 -4.91 -10.42
N PRO A 53 7.43 -5.88 -11.33
CA PRO A 53 6.52 -6.12 -12.46
C PRO A 53 5.10 -6.43 -12.00
N VAL A 54 4.11 -5.83 -12.67
CA VAL A 54 2.69 -6.13 -12.51
C VAL A 54 2.31 -7.24 -13.49
N THR A 55 1.94 -8.41 -12.97
CA THR A 55 1.75 -9.61 -13.82
C THR A 55 0.49 -9.60 -14.65
N ASN A 56 -0.56 -8.94 -14.18
CA ASN A 56 -1.83 -8.80 -14.87
C ASN A 56 -1.98 -7.48 -15.64
N HIS A 57 -0.93 -6.66 -15.69
CA HIS A 57 -0.86 -5.45 -16.52
C HIS A 57 0.50 -5.38 -17.21
N LYS A 58 0.53 -5.87 -18.45
CA LYS A 58 1.76 -6.01 -19.22
C LYS A 58 2.47 -4.65 -19.40
N ASP A 59 3.81 -4.67 -19.28
CA ASP A 59 4.70 -3.51 -19.43
C ASP A 59 4.51 -2.41 -18.36
N TYR A 60 3.80 -2.75 -17.25
CA TYR A 60 3.67 -1.90 -16.06
C TYR A 60 4.38 -2.49 -14.85
N TYR A 61 4.79 -1.60 -13.96
CA TYR A 61 5.54 -1.90 -12.74
C TYR A 61 4.90 -1.17 -11.57
N ALA A 62 4.78 -1.86 -10.46
CA ALA A 62 4.30 -1.27 -9.21
C ALA A 62 5.45 -0.60 -8.47
N GLU A 63 5.24 0.62 -7.99
CA GLU A 63 6.16 1.41 -7.19
C GLU A 63 5.43 1.94 -5.95
N GLY A 64 6.16 2.42 -4.95
CA GLY A 64 5.62 3.03 -3.75
C GLY A 64 6.16 2.42 -2.46
N TYR A 65 5.76 3.00 -1.32
CA TYR A 65 6.25 2.57 -0.02
C TYR A 65 5.91 1.10 0.27
N ASP A 66 4.65 0.70 0.10
CA ASP A 66 4.20 -0.68 0.31
C ASP A 66 4.96 -1.67 -0.58
N ILE A 67 5.18 -1.27 -1.83
CA ILE A 67 5.85 -2.10 -2.84
C ILE A 67 7.33 -2.28 -2.50
N GLN A 68 8.01 -1.21 -2.06
CA GLN A 68 9.41 -1.31 -1.67
C GLN A 68 9.59 -2.12 -0.38
N ILE A 69 8.69 -1.97 0.60
CA ILE A 69 8.68 -2.84 1.79
C ILE A 69 8.44 -4.30 1.39
N ALA A 70 7.46 -4.58 0.53
CA ALA A 70 7.19 -5.92 0.03
C ALA A 70 8.40 -6.52 -0.72
N ASN A 71 9.14 -5.71 -1.49
CA ASN A 71 10.37 -6.12 -2.15
C ASN A 71 11.46 -6.52 -1.15
N LEU A 72 11.65 -5.73 -0.09
CA LEU A 72 12.60 -6.05 0.98
C LEU A 72 12.22 -7.36 1.68
N VAL A 73 10.93 -7.55 1.96
CA VAL A 73 10.40 -8.79 2.55
C VAL A 73 10.64 -9.97 1.61
N ALA A 74 10.29 -9.87 0.32
CA ALA A 74 10.48 -10.95 -0.65
C ALA A 74 11.98 -11.36 -0.77
N LYS A 75 12.88 -10.38 -0.78
CA LYS A 75 14.33 -10.62 -0.77
C LYS A 75 14.78 -11.39 0.47
N GLU A 76 14.30 -11.02 1.65
CA GLU A 76 14.62 -11.73 2.90
C GLU A 76 14.04 -13.16 2.90
N LEU A 77 12.88 -13.36 2.28
CA LEU A 77 12.28 -14.68 2.12
C LEU A 77 13.02 -15.55 1.08
N GLY A 78 13.92 -14.99 0.28
CA GLY A 78 14.55 -15.67 -0.85
C GLY A 78 13.57 -15.98 -1.99
N MET A 79 12.56 -15.11 -2.18
CA MET A 79 11.50 -15.24 -3.18
C MET A 79 11.59 -14.12 -4.23
N THR A 80 11.12 -14.38 -5.43
CA THR A 80 10.99 -13.36 -6.47
C THR A 80 9.65 -12.63 -6.30
N PRO A 81 9.63 -11.30 -6.06
CA PRO A 81 8.38 -10.58 -5.93
C PRO A 81 7.68 -10.41 -7.28
N SER A 82 6.36 -10.41 -7.25
CA SER A 82 5.50 -10.17 -8.41
C SER A 82 4.21 -9.54 -7.91
N VAL A 83 3.80 -8.42 -8.48
CA VAL A 83 2.58 -7.73 -8.09
C VAL A 83 1.41 -8.17 -8.98
N VAL A 84 0.25 -8.35 -8.35
CA VAL A 84 -1.05 -8.49 -8.99
C VAL A 84 -1.85 -7.26 -8.62
N LYS A 85 -2.13 -6.39 -9.58
CA LYS A 85 -2.97 -5.21 -9.37
C LYS A 85 -4.43 -5.63 -9.25
N LEU A 86 -5.08 -5.21 -8.18
CA LEU A 86 -6.47 -5.54 -7.85
C LEU A 86 -7.18 -4.28 -7.34
N LYS A 87 -8.50 -4.24 -7.46
CA LYS A 87 -9.28 -3.24 -6.74
C LYS A 87 -9.15 -3.48 -5.24
N TRP A 88 -9.21 -2.42 -4.44
CA TRP A 88 -9.16 -2.51 -3.00
C TRP A 88 -10.13 -3.55 -2.42
N GLU A 89 -11.38 -3.51 -2.86
CA GLU A 89 -12.46 -4.41 -2.40
C GLU A 89 -12.21 -5.90 -2.72
N ASP A 90 -11.37 -6.20 -3.73
CA ASP A 90 -11.12 -7.57 -4.19
C ASP A 90 -9.89 -8.22 -3.51
N LEU A 91 -9.05 -7.45 -2.80
CA LEU A 91 -7.76 -7.93 -2.25
C LEU A 91 -7.92 -9.13 -1.31
N ILE A 92 -8.85 -9.06 -0.35
CA ILE A 92 -9.06 -10.14 0.62
C ILE A 92 -9.61 -11.38 -0.09
N GLU A 93 -10.54 -11.21 -1.02
CA GLU A 93 -11.10 -12.34 -1.75
C GLU A 93 -10.06 -13.04 -2.64
N ALA A 94 -9.23 -12.28 -3.36
CA ALA A 94 -8.11 -12.82 -4.14
C ALA A 94 -7.08 -13.56 -3.28
N LEU A 95 -6.81 -13.06 -2.07
CA LEU A 95 -5.97 -13.75 -1.09
C LEU A 95 -6.59 -15.10 -0.69
N LEU A 96 -7.88 -15.14 -0.38
CA LEU A 96 -8.60 -16.36 0.01
C LEU A 96 -8.68 -17.37 -1.14
N ARG A 97 -8.83 -16.91 -2.38
CA ARG A 97 -8.81 -17.75 -3.60
C ARG A 97 -7.41 -18.21 -4.01
N ARG A 98 -6.35 -17.80 -3.31
CA ARG A 98 -4.96 -18.12 -3.63
C ARG A 98 -4.48 -17.54 -4.98
N GLU A 99 -5.06 -16.47 -5.43
CA GLU A 99 -4.60 -15.69 -6.59
C GLU A 99 -3.36 -14.89 -6.24
N ILE A 100 -3.28 -14.44 -4.98
CA ILE A 100 -2.13 -13.79 -4.35
C ILE A 100 -1.71 -14.55 -3.09
N ASP A 101 -0.49 -14.29 -2.61
CA ASP A 101 0.06 -14.93 -1.40
C ASP A 101 0.04 -14.00 -0.19
N VAL A 102 0.13 -12.71 -0.43
CA VAL A 102 0.19 -11.66 0.58
C VAL A 102 -0.40 -10.36 0.04
N ILE A 103 -1.00 -9.56 0.92
CA ILE A 103 -1.47 -8.20 0.59
C ILE A 103 -0.45 -7.20 1.16
N PHE A 104 0.06 -6.28 0.31
CA PHE A 104 0.76 -5.07 0.68
C PHE A 104 0.08 -3.89 -0.04
N SER A 105 -0.82 -3.22 0.66
CA SER A 105 -1.68 -2.16 0.10
C SER A 105 -2.23 -1.25 1.21
N SER A 106 -1.37 -0.78 2.09
CA SER A 106 -1.72 0.08 3.24
C SER A 106 -2.90 -0.45 4.09
N MET A 107 -3.01 -1.78 4.21
CA MET A 107 -4.16 -2.40 4.87
C MET A 107 -4.03 -2.36 6.39
N LEU A 108 -5.06 -1.82 7.04
CA LEU A 108 -5.18 -1.80 8.51
C LEU A 108 -5.74 -3.12 9.03
N ASP A 109 -5.22 -3.59 10.17
CA ASP A 109 -5.56 -4.85 10.82
C ASP A 109 -6.84 -4.78 11.67
N THR A 110 -7.95 -4.44 11.05
CA THR A 110 -9.21 -4.24 11.77
C THR A 110 -9.79 -5.53 12.31
N GLU A 111 -10.63 -5.44 13.35
CA GLU A 111 -11.27 -6.61 13.93
C GLU A 111 -12.16 -7.36 12.91
N GLU A 112 -12.78 -6.64 11.99
CA GLU A 112 -13.55 -7.24 10.91
C GLU A 112 -12.65 -8.07 9.98
N ARG A 113 -11.55 -7.46 9.52
CA ARG A 113 -10.59 -8.13 8.62
C ARG A 113 -9.87 -9.28 9.31
N LYS A 114 -9.53 -9.17 10.60
CA LYS A 114 -8.96 -10.25 11.42
C LYS A 114 -9.85 -11.48 11.50
N ARG A 115 -11.14 -11.34 11.30
CA ARG A 115 -12.04 -12.52 11.20
C ARG A 115 -11.82 -13.31 9.93
N LEU A 116 -11.35 -12.68 8.86
CA LEU A 116 -11.19 -13.27 7.53
C LEU A 116 -9.75 -13.74 7.25
N ILE A 117 -8.77 -12.92 7.60
CA ILE A 117 -7.34 -13.12 7.32
C ILE A 117 -6.48 -12.88 8.57
N ASP A 118 -5.22 -13.30 8.52
CA ASP A 118 -4.22 -12.99 9.53
C ASP A 118 -3.36 -11.79 9.06
N PHE A 119 -2.80 -11.07 10.02
CA PHE A 119 -1.98 -9.88 9.75
C PHE A 119 -0.58 -10.05 10.33
N SER A 120 0.40 -9.49 9.64
CA SER A 120 1.77 -9.37 10.14
C SER A 120 1.86 -8.35 11.29
N ILE A 121 3.03 -8.27 11.91
CA ILE A 121 3.40 -7.07 12.66
C ILE A 121 3.35 -5.84 11.74
N PRO A 122 3.07 -4.62 12.24
CA PRO A 122 3.01 -3.43 11.42
C PRO A 122 4.33 -3.14 10.71
N TYR A 123 4.27 -2.84 9.41
CA TYR A 123 5.43 -2.40 8.65
C TYR A 123 5.54 -0.88 8.56
N GLU A 124 4.49 -0.15 8.91
CA GLU A 124 4.50 1.27 9.16
C GLU A 124 4.20 1.54 10.64
N LEU A 125 4.95 2.49 11.23
CA LEU A 125 4.83 2.80 12.67
C LEU A 125 4.14 4.13 12.94
N LYS A 126 3.76 4.87 11.91
CA LYS A 126 3.03 6.12 12.09
C LYS A 126 1.59 5.84 12.46
N LYS A 127 1.08 6.64 13.39
CA LYS A 127 -0.35 6.73 13.62
C LYS A 127 -1.00 7.28 12.36
N THR A 128 -1.92 6.53 11.78
CA THR A 128 -2.72 7.01 10.67
C THR A 128 -3.58 8.18 11.14
N GLU A 129 -3.45 9.33 10.53
CA GLU A 129 -4.26 10.51 10.78
C GLU A 129 -5.13 10.77 9.54
N TYR A 130 -6.40 11.11 9.76
CA TYR A 130 -7.32 11.46 8.68
C TYR A 130 -7.48 12.96 8.58
N ALA A 131 -7.68 13.40 7.35
CA ALA A 131 -7.89 14.79 6.98
C ALA A 131 -9.05 14.89 5.99
N VAL A 132 -9.46 16.10 5.70
CA VAL A 132 -10.38 16.38 4.60
C VAL A 132 -9.65 17.19 3.54
N MET A 133 -9.67 16.69 2.32
CA MET A 133 -9.20 17.45 1.18
C MET A 133 -10.36 18.16 0.50
N VAL A 134 -10.17 19.42 0.16
CA VAL A 134 -11.16 20.30 -0.46
C VAL A 134 -10.51 21.09 -1.58
N ARG A 135 -11.30 21.71 -2.46
CA ARG A 135 -10.76 22.71 -3.39
C ARG A 135 -10.44 24.03 -2.66
N LYS A 136 -9.35 24.67 -3.03
CA LYS A 136 -8.94 25.98 -2.46
C LYS A 136 -9.95 27.10 -2.70
N ASP A 137 -10.64 27.07 -3.83
CA ASP A 137 -11.68 28.04 -4.20
C ASP A 137 -13.08 27.63 -3.69
N GLY A 138 -13.18 26.48 -3.02
CA GLY A 138 -14.42 25.93 -2.56
C GLY A 138 -14.95 26.58 -1.26
N LYS A 139 -16.26 26.44 -1.01
CA LYS A 139 -16.95 26.95 0.16
C LYS A 139 -16.30 26.52 1.50
N PHE A 140 -15.65 25.37 1.50
CA PHE A 140 -15.14 24.71 2.70
C PHE A 140 -13.61 24.83 2.86
N ALA A 141 -12.96 25.73 2.11
CA ALA A 141 -11.51 25.89 2.13
C ALA A 141 -10.91 26.37 3.46
N ASP A 142 -11.70 27.01 4.33
CA ASP A 142 -11.23 27.65 5.57
C ASP A 142 -11.84 27.06 6.84
N ILE A 143 -12.39 25.84 6.77
CA ILE A 143 -12.93 25.14 7.93
C ILE A 143 -11.84 24.87 8.98
N LYS A 144 -12.23 24.75 10.24
CA LYS A 144 -11.34 24.52 11.38
C LYS A 144 -11.67 23.28 12.17
N LYS A 145 -12.90 22.78 12.05
CA LYS A 145 -13.42 21.61 12.77
C LYS A 145 -14.40 20.84 11.90
N LEU A 146 -14.68 19.60 12.26
CA LEU A 146 -15.57 18.72 11.49
C LEU A 146 -17.00 19.27 11.34
N GLU A 147 -17.50 19.99 12.33
CA GLU A 147 -18.85 20.58 12.29
C GLU A 147 -19.00 21.65 11.22
N ASP A 148 -17.91 22.28 10.79
CA ASP A 148 -17.94 23.30 9.74
C ASP A 148 -18.29 22.69 8.37
N LEU A 149 -18.20 21.35 8.24
CA LEU A 149 -18.62 20.58 7.05
C LEU A 149 -20.11 20.23 7.03
N TYR A 150 -20.92 20.84 7.88
CA TYR A 150 -22.35 20.62 7.87
C TYR A 150 -22.96 20.83 6.48
N GLN A 151 -23.73 19.85 5.99
CA GLN A 151 -24.29 19.76 4.63
C GLN A 151 -23.26 19.71 3.48
N ALA A 152 -21.95 19.58 3.78
CA ALA A 152 -20.96 19.30 2.75
C ALA A 152 -21.18 17.89 2.16
N ARG A 153 -21.06 17.77 0.85
CA ARG A 153 -21.03 16.47 0.15
C ARG A 153 -19.65 15.88 0.24
N ILE A 154 -19.50 14.86 1.06
CA ILE A 154 -18.22 14.23 1.36
C ILE A 154 -18.15 12.85 0.72
N LEU A 155 -17.03 12.60 0.01
CA LEU A 155 -16.74 11.37 -0.71
C LEU A 155 -15.64 10.58 -0.02
N SER A 156 -15.66 9.26 -0.21
CA SER A 156 -14.64 8.34 0.26
C SER A 156 -14.41 7.22 -0.75
N GLN A 157 -13.32 6.47 -0.54
CA GLN A 157 -13.08 5.23 -1.25
C GLN A 157 -13.91 4.09 -0.64
N LYS A 158 -14.54 3.30 -1.50
CA LYS A 158 -15.43 2.21 -1.12
C LYS A 158 -14.70 1.11 -0.33
N GLY A 159 -15.34 0.63 0.73
CA GLY A 159 -14.83 -0.47 1.54
C GLY A 159 -13.61 -0.11 2.40
N THR A 160 -13.34 1.18 2.59
CA THR A 160 -12.27 1.67 3.44
C THR A 160 -12.81 2.29 4.74
N TYR A 161 -11.91 2.55 5.69
CA TYR A 161 -12.24 3.32 6.90
C TYR A 161 -12.62 4.77 6.64
N PHE A 162 -12.33 5.30 5.48
CA PHE A 162 -12.78 6.62 5.08
C PHE A 162 -14.31 6.72 5.00
N GLU A 163 -14.99 5.62 4.64
CA GLU A 163 -16.47 5.59 4.66
C GLU A 163 -17.02 5.77 6.07
N ASP A 164 -16.44 5.08 7.06
CA ASP A 164 -16.85 5.16 8.44
C ASP A 164 -16.51 6.52 9.05
N ALA A 165 -15.39 7.11 8.63
CA ALA A 165 -14.95 8.42 9.10
C ALA A 165 -15.93 9.54 8.71
N ILE A 166 -16.63 9.44 7.57
CA ILE A 166 -17.64 10.44 7.19
C ILE A 166 -18.76 10.52 8.22
N GLU A 167 -19.10 9.43 8.89
CA GLU A 167 -20.14 9.41 9.95
C GLU A 167 -19.75 10.24 11.17
N GLN A 168 -18.47 10.56 11.34
CA GLN A 168 -17.98 11.45 12.39
C GLN A 168 -18.17 12.94 12.05
N ILE A 169 -18.56 13.29 10.82
CA ILE A 169 -18.77 14.67 10.38
C ILE A 169 -20.27 15.02 10.59
N PRO A 170 -20.60 15.88 11.56
CA PRO A 170 -22.00 16.17 11.89
C PRO A 170 -22.77 16.78 10.71
N GLY A 171 -23.81 16.07 10.24
CA GLY A 171 -24.70 16.56 9.20
C GLY A 171 -24.09 16.63 7.80
N ALA A 172 -22.94 16.02 7.55
CA ALA A 172 -22.39 15.86 6.20
C ALA A 172 -23.30 14.98 5.34
N VAL A 173 -23.31 15.23 4.04
CA VAL A 173 -24.02 14.43 3.04
C VAL A 173 -23.02 13.43 2.44
N LYS A 174 -23.15 12.16 2.79
CA LYS A 174 -22.31 11.09 2.23
C LYS A 174 -22.59 10.94 0.74
N ALA A 175 -21.58 11.17 -0.10
CA ALA A 175 -21.64 10.89 -1.53
C ALA A 175 -21.50 9.38 -1.79
N THR A 176 -21.90 8.94 -2.97
CA THR A 176 -21.68 7.54 -3.38
C THR A 176 -20.20 7.26 -3.46
N PRO A 177 -19.65 6.30 -2.70
CA PRO A 177 -18.22 6.04 -2.67
C PRO A 177 -17.72 5.51 -4.01
N VAL A 178 -16.49 5.87 -4.38
CA VAL A 178 -15.81 5.45 -5.61
C VAL A 178 -14.78 4.36 -5.33
N ILE A 179 -14.23 3.78 -6.39
CA ILE A 179 -13.36 2.60 -6.28
C ILE A 179 -11.93 2.98 -5.95
N THR A 180 -11.41 4.06 -6.55
CA THR A 180 -9.99 4.45 -6.46
C THR A 180 -9.82 5.82 -5.83
N VAL A 181 -8.60 6.09 -5.34
CA VAL A 181 -8.25 7.44 -4.83
C VAL A 181 -8.19 8.44 -5.98
N SER A 182 -7.71 8.03 -7.14
CA SER A 182 -7.69 8.88 -8.33
C SER A 182 -9.11 9.32 -8.73
N ASP A 183 -10.11 8.42 -8.65
CA ASP A 183 -11.52 8.79 -8.86
C ASP A 183 -12.01 9.80 -7.82
N MET A 184 -11.59 9.69 -6.55
CA MET A 184 -11.94 10.66 -5.50
C MET A 184 -11.43 12.05 -5.83
N ILE A 185 -10.18 12.16 -6.27
CA ILE A 185 -9.56 13.42 -6.67
C ILE A 185 -10.30 14.01 -7.88
N GLU A 186 -10.57 13.20 -8.91
CA GLU A 186 -11.30 13.65 -10.10
C GLU A 186 -12.71 14.18 -9.76
N GLU A 187 -13.45 13.50 -8.89
CA GLU A 187 -14.78 13.95 -8.44
C GLU A 187 -14.72 15.27 -7.67
N LEU A 188 -13.66 15.47 -6.87
CA LEU A 188 -13.42 16.71 -6.13
C LEU A 188 -13.07 17.86 -7.06
N ASP A 189 -12.14 17.67 -7.99
CA ASP A 189 -11.69 18.67 -8.96
C ASP A 189 -12.84 19.14 -9.86
N ASN A 190 -13.66 18.19 -10.31
CA ASN A 190 -14.85 18.47 -11.11
C ASN A 190 -15.98 19.16 -10.31
N GLY A 191 -15.82 19.40 -9.02
CA GLY A 191 -16.83 20.05 -8.16
C GLY A 191 -18.09 19.22 -7.93
N LYS A 192 -18.04 17.92 -8.16
CA LYS A 192 -19.18 17.02 -7.90
C LYS A 192 -19.35 16.73 -6.42
N VAL A 193 -18.30 16.90 -5.64
CA VAL A 193 -18.29 16.81 -4.17
C VAL A 193 -17.58 18.02 -3.58
N ASP A 194 -17.85 18.30 -2.30
CA ASP A 194 -17.28 19.44 -1.59
C ASP A 194 -15.96 19.09 -0.90
N GLY A 195 -15.77 17.81 -0.57
CA GLY A 195 -14.57 17.30 0.07
C GLY A 195 -14.47 15.79 0.00
N ILE A 196 -13.26 15.29 0.28
CA ILE A 196 -12.97 13.86 0.38
C ILE A 196 -12.26 13.58 1.71
N VAL A 197 -12.56 12.43 2.34
CA VAL A 197 -11.79 11.95 3.49
C VAL A 197 -10.60 11.15 2.98
N ILE A 198 -9.40 11.48 3.44
CA ILE A 198 -8.14 10.88 3.02
C ILE A 198 -7.17 10.87 4.21
N ASP A 199 -6.15 10.01 4.20
CA ASP A 199 -5.06 10.11 5.18
C ASP A 199 -4.12 11.29 4.87
N VAL A 200 -3.44 11.75 5.92
CA VAL A 200 -2.61 12.96 5.84
C VAL A 200 -1.41 12.79 4.89
N ASP A 201 -0.78 11.62 4.84
CA ASP A 201 0.41 11.43 3.99
C ASP A 201 0.04 11.45 2.50
N THR A 202 -1.03 10.74 2.13
CA THR A 202 -1.59 10.75 0.77
C THR A 202 -2.13 12.13 0.41
N GLY A 203 -2.93 12.72 1.28
CA GLY A 203 -3.48 14.06 1.06
C GLY A 203 -2.41 15.14 0.89
N THR A 204 -1.34 15.10 1.70
CA THR A 204 -0.18 16.01 1.54
C THR A 204 0.50 15.82 0.19
N THR A 205 0.52 14.60 -0.32
CA THR A 205 1.10 14.31 -1.63
C THR A 205 0.26 14.94 -2.73
N TYR A 206 -1.06 14.72 -2.73
CA TYR A 206 -1.95 15.32 -3.73
C TYR A 206 -2.03 16.85 -3.64
N GLU A 207 -2.06 17.45 -2.43
CA GLU A 207 -2.03 18.91 -2.26
C GLU A 207 -0.79 19.56 -2.91
N LYS A 208 0.33 18.85 -2.90
CA LYS A 208 1.55 19.33 -3.56
C LYS A 208 1.59 19.06 -5.07
N MET A 209 0.83 18.07 -5.55
CA MET A 209 0.73 17.74 -6.98
C MET A 209 -0.29 18.63 -7.70
N ASP A 210 -1.22 19.22 -6.96
CA ASP A 210 -2.30 20.01 -7.49
C ASP A 210 -2.50 21.28 -6.63
N ASP A 211 -2.18 22.43 -7.23
CA ASP A 211 -2.27 23.74 -6.56
C ASP A 211 -3.70 24.20 -6.26
N ASP A 212 -4.71 23.58 -6.86
CA ASP A 212 -6.13 23.89 -6.63
C ASP A 212 -6.71 23.10 -5.44
N LEU A 213 -5.98 22.11 -4.94
CA LEU A 213 -6.37 21.30 -3.77
C LEU A 213 -5.79 21.84 -2.46
N LYS A 214 -6.51 21.60 -1.37
CA LYS A 214 -6.11 21.97 -0.01
C LYS A 214 -6.42 20.85 0.95
N LEU A 215 -5.40 20.39 1.68
CA LEU A 215 -5.56 19.45 2.76
C LEU A 215 -5.85 20.16 4.07
N ILE A 216 -6.92 19.79 4.75
CA ILE A 216 -7.28 20.33 6.05
C ILE A 216 -7.11 19.26 7.11
N THR A 217 -6.10 19.48 7.95
CA THR A 217 -5.86 18.71 9.17
C THR A 217 -6.50 19.41 10.36
N PHE A 218 -6.86 18.63 11.38
CA PHE A 218 -7.54 19.15 12.57
C PHE A 218 -6.62 19.05 13.78
N PRO A 219 -6.72 19.99 14.75
CA PRO A 219 -6.02 19.85 16.01
C PRO A 219 -6.42 18.58 16.76
N GLU A 220 -5.57 18.13 17.68
CA GLU A 220 -5.86 16.96 18.51
C GLU A 220 -7.18 17.13 19.29
N GLY A 221 -8.09 16.17 19.12
CA GLY A 221 -9.44 16.19 19.72
C GLY A 221 -10.51 16.92 18.91
N GLU A 222 -10.15 17.63 17.84
CA GLU A 222 -11.09 18.36 16.97
C GLU A 222 -11.33 17.64 15.62
N GLY A 223 -10.56 16.60 15.34
CA GLY A 223 -10.61 15.83 14.10
C GLY A 223 -11.18 14.44 14.27
N PHE A 224 -10.89 13.60 13.31
CA PHE A 224 -11.34 12.21 13.28
C PHE A 224 -10.74 11.37 14.42
N ILE A 225 -11.57 10.54 15.01
CA ILE A 225 -11.13 9.50 15.95
C ILE A 225 -10.74 8.28 15.13
N VAL A 226 -9.45 7.95 15.17
CA VAL A 226 -8.88 6.84 14.43
C VAL A 226 -8.30 5.85 15.44
N GLY A 227 -8.84 4.66 15.47
CA GLY A 227 -8.48 3.65 16.50
C GLY A 227 -7.87 2.39 15.92
N PHE A 228 -6.52 2.36 15.69
CA PHE A 228 -5.85 1.16 15.34
C PHE A 228 -4.38 1.11 15.48
N SER A 229 -3.82 -0.05 15.15
CA SER A 229 -2.49 -0.53 15.38
C SER A 229 -1.46 -0.13 14.34
N GLY A 230 -1.83 -0.05 13.08
CA GLY A 230 -0.93 0.31 11.99
C GLY A 230 -1.19 -0.47 10.70
N VAL A 231 -0.40 -0.16 9.68
CA VAL A 231 -0.47 -0.80 8.38
C VAL A 231 0.29 -2.13 8.42
N CYS A 232 -0.40 -3.22 8.05
CA CYS A 232 0.10 -4.59 8.13
C CYS A 232 -0.03 -5.34 6.81
N ALA A 233 0.84 -6.33 6.60
CA ALA A 233 0.67 -7.26 5.49
C ALA A 233 -0.43 -8.28 5.82
N GLY A 234 -1.36 -8.50 4.88
CA GLY A 234 -2.43 -9.50 5.03
C GLY A 234 -2.01 -10.86 4.49
N VAL A 235 -2.24 -11.93 5.24
CA VAL A 235 -1.99 -13.33 4.84
C VAL A 235 -3.21 -14.19 5.11
N ARG A 236 -3.34 -15.30 4.40
CA ARG A 236 -4.42 -16.27 4.67
C ARG A 236 -4.33 -16.84 6.09
N LYS A 237 -5.47 -17.02 6.73
CA LYS A 237 -5.55 -17.86 7.94
C LYS A 237 -4.95 -19.23 7.65
N ASN A 238 -4.27 -19.80 8.63
CA ASN A 238 -3.58 -21.09 8.56
C ASN A 238 -2.29 -21.12 7.71
N ASP A 239 -1.84 -19.99 7.16
CA ASP A 239 -0.52 -19.89 6.51
C ASP A 239 0.55 -19.34 7.49
N ARG A 240 0.57 -19.92 8.70
CA ARG A 240 1.44 -19.49 9.80
C ARG A 240 2.91 -19.44 9.42
N ARG A 241 3.36 -20.39 8.60
CA ARG A 241 4.76 -20.44 8.18
C ARG A 241 5.15 -19.22 7.34
N LEU A 242 4.26 -18.77 6.45
CA LEU A 242 4.49 -17.56 5.65
C LEU A 242 4.44 -16.32 6.55
N LEU A 243 3.45 -16.23 7.43
CA LEU A 243 3.29 -15.14 8.37
C LEU A 243 4.53 -14.95 9.26
N GLU A 244 5.01 -16.00 9.92
CA GLU A 244 6.20 -15.97 10.79
C GLU A 244 7.46 -15.52 10.03
N ARG A 245 7.59 -15.92 8.76
CA ARG A 245 8.70 -15.47 7.90
C ARG A 245 8.57 -14.00 7.51
N ILE A 246 7.36 -13.54 7.19
CA ILE A 246 7.07 -12.12 6.90
C ILE A 246 7.37 -11.28 8.14
N ASP A 247 6.89 -11.66 9.32
CA ASP A 247 7.15 -10.97 10.58
C ASP A 247 8.65 -10.86 10.88
N THR A 248 9.37 -11.96 10.68
CA THR A 248 10.83 -11.98 10.82
C THR A 248 11.49 -11.02 9.83
N ALA A 249 11.03 -10.96 8.58
CA ALA A 249 11.55 -10.05 7.58
C ALA A 249 11.26 -8.58 7.93
N ILE A 250 10.02 -8.28 8.31
CA ILE A 250 9.59 -6.93 8.71
C ILE A 250 10.36 -6.45 9.95
N SER A 251 10.61 -7.32 10.93
CA SER A 251 11.35 -6.96 12.15
C SER A 251 12.79 -6.52 11.87
N LYS A 252 13.39 -6.96 10.76
CA LYS A 252 14.74 -6.54 10.32
C LYS A 252 14.74 -5.18 9.61
N ILE A 253 13.58 -4.69 9.17
CA ILE A 253 13.46 -3.37 8.54
C ILE A 253 13.36 -2.33 9.64
N THR A 254 14.50 -1.72 9.97
CA THR A 254 14.60 -0.73 11.06
C THR A 254 13.80 0.54 10.76
N PRO A 255 13.41 1.34 11.77
CA PRO A 255 12.74 2.63 11.55
C PRO A 255 13.53 3.56 10.61
N ARG A 256 14.86 3.56 10.69
CA ARG A 256 15.72 4.33 9.78
C ARG A 256 15.64 3.83 8.33
N MET A 257 15.50 2.53 8.12
CA MET A 257 15.31 1.97 6.76
C MET A 257 13.94 2.36 6.22
N ARG A 258 12.89 2.27 7.02
CA ARG A 258 11.52 2.67 6.64
C ARG A 258 11.47 4.14 6.25
N GLN A 259 12.08 5.02 7.05
CA GLN A 259 12.15 6.45 6.73
C GLN A 259 12.89 6.68 5.41
N ARG A 260 14.02 6.00 5.18
CA ARG A 260 14.77 6.11 3.91
C ARG A 260 13.95 5.65 2.71
N VAL A 261 13.17 4.56 2.85
CA VAL A 261 12.27 4.10 1.79
C VAL A 261 11.23 5.19 1.50
N MET A 262 10.58 5.76 2.51
CA MET A 262 9.61 6.84 2.33
C MET A 262 10.24 8.07 1.66
N ASP A 263 11.42 8.52 2.11
CA ASP A 263 12.12 9.66 1.52
C ASP A 263 12.44 9.42 0.04
N GLN A 264 12.86 8.21 -0.33
CA GLN A 264 13.11 7.83 -1.73
C GLN A 264 11.84 7.82 -2.57
N VAL A 265 10.76 7.28 -2.03
CA VAL A 265 9.45 7.23 -2.67
C VAL A 265 8.92 8.64 -2.93
N ILE A 266 8.92 9.49 -1.91
CA ILE A 266 8.50 10.89 -2.03
C ILE A 266 9.34 11.64 -3.08
N SER A 267 10.67 11.44 -3.07
CA SER A 267 11.55 12.04 -4.09
C SER A 267 11.17 11.62 -5.51
N LYS A 268 10.76 10.37 -5.73
CA LYS A 268 10.31 9.88 -7.04
C LYS A 268 9.00 10.50 -7.49
N VAL A 269 8.02 10.62 -6.59
CA VAL A 269 6.75 11.29 -6.88
C VAL A 269 7.00 12.68 -7.44
N TRP A 270 7.93 13.45 -6.83
CA TRP A 270 8.26 14.80 -7.27
C TRP A 270 9.03 14.87 -8.60
N HIS A 271 9.90 13.89 -8.88
CA HIS A 271 10.67 13.88 -10.14
C HIS A 271 9.81 13.44 -11.34
N ASN A 272 8.81 12.61 -11.11
CA ASN A 272 7.93 12.10 -12.17
C ASN A 272 6.75 13.04 -12.47
N ASN A 273 6.51 14.04 -11.62
CA ASN A 273 5.50 15.07 -11.83
C ASN A 273 6.19 16.44 -12.00
N PRO A 274 6.60 16.83 -13.23
CA PRO A 274 7.42 18.02 -13.47
C PRO A 274 6.67 19.36 -13.38
N ASN A 275 5.43 19.38 -12.93
CA ASN A 275 4.70 20.62 -12.61
C ASN A 275 4.62 20.77 -11.09
N PRO A 276 5.57 21.55 -10.49
CA PRO A 276 5.38 22.05 -9.13
C PRO A 276 4.43 23.24 -9.13
#